data_a75d3d6fdc7262c4f454007b29b94970
#
_entry.id   a75d3d6fdc7262c4f454007b29b94970
#
_cell.length_a   1.000
_cell.length_b   1.000
_cell.length_c   1.000
_cell.angle_alpha   90.00
_cell.angle_beta   90.00
_cell.angle_gamma   90.00
#
_symmetry.space_group_name_H-M   'P 1'
#
loop_
_entity.id
_entity.type
_entity.pdbx_description
1 polymer ?
#
loop_
_entity_poly.entity_id
_entity_poly.type
_entity_poly.pdbx_seq_one_letter_code
_entity_poly.pdbx_strand_id
1 'polypeptide(L)'
;MKAFFRWVLFAVLSCLAVASAFAEEKTEYTYAEYPLERAGVSLHLDQMSVEGMETDRNILLIHGVTYSSHEFDINYKDYSLVRFLAREGYHVWRLDIAGFGQSGDVEDGFLPDSDHAAEDIHAAADKICEVSGQDKIDLLGWSWGTVTTSRFAAKYPEHIGKLVLYAPILSGLGEDEITEPFHHNTWEHAADDFQRTGDGSFDDSITDPVVIELLCSSSWHYDKETSPNGGRRDLCVDKSQSLIDLKRIKVPTLVICGDQDPYLDYDRVNTVLDDLPEGSALEVIKGASHVAFLEESYYHVFQDRLISFLGSTEATDKEDNEETDQAA
;
A
#
# COMPACT_ATOMS: atom_id res chain seq x y z
N MET A 1 37.45 53.14 6.04
CA MET A 1 37.11 52.26 4.90
C MET A 1 37.48 50.77 5.13
N LYS A 2 38.62 50.42 5.72
CA LYS A 2 39.02 49.01 5.90
C LYS A 2 38.19 48.22 6.94
N ALA A 3 37.61 48.89 7.95
CA ALA A 3 36.77 48.24 8.98
C ALA A 3 35.37 47.93 8.48
N PHE A 4 34.78 48.78 7.62
CA PHE A 4 33.45 48.62 7.08
C PHE A 4 33.36 47.41 6.13
N PHE A 5 34.42 47.16 5.39
CA PHE A 5 34.48 46.03 4.44
C PHE A 5 34.58 44.65 5.14
N ARG A 6 35.18 44.60 6.34
CA ARG A 6 35.27 43.35 7.12
C ARG A 6 33.92 42.92 7.71
N TRP A 7 33.08 43.87 8.11
CA TRP A 7 31.74 43.55 8.66
C TRP A 7 30.77 43.11 7.58
N VAL A 8 30.83 43.70 6.39
CA VAL A 8 30.00 43.30 5.26
C VAL A 8 30.36 41.89 4.76
N LEU A 9 31.66 41.57 4.75
CA LEU A 9 32.09 40.21 4.33
C LEU A 9 31.70 39.13 5.32
N PHE A 10 31.71 39.46 6.66
CA PHE A 10 31.28 38.51 7.69
C PHE A 10 29.75 38.32 7.69
N ALA A 11 28.96 39.34 7.42
CA ALA A 11 27.51 39.25 7.31
C ALA A 11 27.08 38.46 6.06
N VAL A 12 27.78 38.62 4.93
CA VAL A 12 27.49 37.88 3.71
C VAL A 12 27.90 36.40 3.85
N LEU A 13 29.01 36.10 4.50
CA LEU A 13 29.46 34.71 4.77
C LEU A 13 28.52 34.03 5.79
N SER A 14 28.03 34.72 6.80
CA SER A 14 27.05 34.14 7.74
C SER A 14 25.67 33.96 7.11
N CYS A 15 25.22 34.85 6.21
CA CYS A 15 23.98 34.64 5.45
C CYS A 15 24.09 33.48 4.46
N LEU A 16 25.23 33.27 3.81
CA LEU A 16 25.48 32.13 2.92
C LEU A 16 25.59 30.81 3.70
N ALA A 17 26.21 30.81 4.88
CA ALA A 17 26.29 29.63 5.74
C ALA A 17 24.93 29.26 6.37
N VAL A 18 24.04 30.24 6.64
CA VAL A 18 22.68 29.99 7.12
C VAL A 18 21.77 29.55 5.97
N ALA A 19 21.94 30.08 4.77
CA ALA A 19 21.18 29.62 3.60
C ALA A 19 21.52 28.19 3.16
N SER A 20 22.76 27.73 3.38
CA SER A 20 23.14 26.32 3.11
C SER A 20 22.66 25.34 4.20
N ALA A 21 22.28 25.83 5.40
CA ALA A 21 21.75 25.01 6.49
C ALA A 21 20.23 24.75 6.39
N PHE A 22 19.54 25.39 5.42
CA PHE A 22 18.11 25.24 5.16
C PHE A 22 17.81 24.78 3.72
N ALA A 23 18.80 24.33 2.98
CA ALA A 23 18.50 23.55 1.79
C ALA A 23 18.02 22.18 2.28
N GLU A 24 16.72 21.99 2.35
CA GLU A 24 16.11 20.67 2.45
C GLU A 24 16.74 19.81 1.34
N GLU A 25 17.50 18.80 1.71
CA GLU A 25 18.15 17.93 0.74
C GLU A 25 17.03 17.20 0.00
N LYS A 26 16.80 17.61 -1.24
CA LYS A 26 15.73 17.07 -2.05
C LYS A 26 16.00 15.58 -2.27
N THR A 27 15.20 14.72 -1.69
CA THR A 27 15.31 13.28 -1.90
C THR A 27 15.11 12.96 -3.39
N GLU A 28 16.15 12.41 -4.02
CA GLU A 28 16.06 11.91 -5.39
C GLU A 28 15.63 10.44 -5.35
N TYR A 29 14.79 10.04 -6.33
CA TYR A 29 14.27 8.68 -6.43
C TYR A 29 14.72 8.04 -7.73
N THR A 30 14.99 6.75 -7.67
CA THR A 30 15.16 5.90 -8.84
C THR A 30 13.85 5.20 -9.14
N TYR A 31 13.58 4.99 -10.42
CA TYR A 31 12.40 4.29 -10.91
C TYR A 31 12.84 3.27 -11.96
N ALA A 32 12.28 2.05 -11.88
CA ALA A 32 12.55 1.00 -12.85
C ALA A 32 11.28 0.17 -13.10
N GLU A 33 11.10 -0.27 -14.35
CA GLU A 33 10.04 -1.20 -14.76
C GLU A 33 10.65 -2.57 -15.05
N TYR A 34 9.92 -3.62 -14.71
CA TYR A 34 10.36 -4.99 -14.88
C TYR A 34 9.40 -5.76 -15.76
N PRO A 35 9.83 -6.25 -16.91
CA PRO A 35 8.98 -7.05 -17.77
C PRO A 35 8.47 -8.30 -17.05
N LEU A 36 7.16 -8.47 -17.05
CA LEU A 36 6.47 -9.61 -16.44
C LEU A 36 5.33 -10.03 -17.36
N GLU A 37 5.18 -11.32 -17.57
CA GLU A 37 4.07 -11.89 -18.35
C GLU A 37 3.49 -13.09 -17.59
N ARG A 38 2.18 -13.17 -17.48
CA ARG A 38 1.49 -14.33 -16.93
C ARG A 38 0.21 -14.65 -17.71
N ALA A 39 0.02 -15.93 -18.04
CA ALA A 39 -1.14 -16.44 -18.77
C ALA A 39 -1.43 -15.69 -20.10
N GLY A 40 -0.38 -15.17 -20.75
CA GLY A 40 -0.49 -14.44 -22.01
C GLY A 40 -0.85 -12.95 -21.86
N VAL A 41 -0.87 -12.44 -20.62
CA VAL A 41 -1.08 -11.00 -20.32
C VAL A 41 0.23 -10.41 -19.81
N SER A 42 0.65 -9.27 -20.38
CA SER A 42 1.76 -8.48 -19.86
C SER A 42 1.31 -7.78 -18.58
N LEU A 43 2.07 -7.94 -17.50
CA LEU A 43 1.78 -7.28 -16.23
C LEU A 43 2.74 -6.11 -16.02
N HIS A 44 2.21 -4.97 -15.57
CA HIS A 44 3.01 -3.83 -15.18
C HIS A 44 3.51 -4.01 -13.75
N LEU A 45 4.82 -4.17 -13.63
CA LEU A 45 5.54 -4.25 -12.36
C LEU A 45 6.62 -3.17 -12.36
N ASP A 46 6.54 -2.23 -11.44
CA ASP A 46 7.55 -1.19 -11.27
C ASP A 46 8.13 -1.15 -9.85
N GLN A 47 9.25 -0.47 -9.73
CA GLN A 47 9.95 -0.28 -8.46
C GLN A 47 10.39 1.17 -8.31
N MET A 48 10.21 1.71 -7.10
CA MET A 48 10.78 2.99 -6.68
C MET A 48 11.66 2.79 -5.44
N SER A 49 12.80 3.50 -5.39
CA SER A 49 13.67 3.57 -4.22
C SER A 49 14.36 4.94 -4.14
N VAL A 50 14.96 5.28 -3.00
CA VAL A 50 15.79 6.48 -2.87
C VAL A 50 17.12 6.23 -3.58
N GLU A 51 17.59 7.21 -4.36
CA GLU A 51 18.86 7.11 -5.08
C GLU A 51 20.04 6.89 -4.11
N GLY A 52 20.86 5.88 -4.40
CA GLY A 52 22.05 5.54 -3.61
C GLY A 52 21.76 4.86 -2.27
N MET A 53 20.51 4.54 -1.96
CA MET A 53 20.18 3.74 -0.80
C MET A 53 20.33 2.24 -1.11
N GLU A 54 21.15 1.56 -0.31
CA GLU A 54 21.26 0.10 -0.35
C GLU A 54 20.38 -0.49 0.75
N THR A 55 19.49 -1.40 0.38
CA THR A 55 18.59 -2.08 1.31
C THR A 55 18.20 -3.46 0.79
N ASP A 56 17.96 -4.38 1.72
CA ASP A 56 17.45 -5.73 1.44
C ASP A 56 15.91 -5.80 1.60
N ARG A 57 15.27 -4.68 1.99
CA ARG A 57 13.85 -4.63 2.30
C ARG A 57 13.05 -4.36 1.04
N ASN A 58 12.18 -5.29 0.68
CA ASN A 58 11.27 -5.17 -0.47
C ASN A 58 9.83 -5.21 0.02
N ILE A 59 8.99 -4.30 -0.47
CA ILE A 59 7.56 -4.31 -0.23
C ILE A 59 6.80 -4.19 -1.54
N LEU A 60 5.81 -5.08 -1.75
CA LEU A 60 4.91 -5.05 -2.90
C LEU A 60 3.55 -4.50 -2.49
N LEU A 61 3.06 -3.50 -3.22
CA LEU A 61 1.77 -2.87 -3.00
C LEU A 61 0.75 -3.39 -4.03
N ILE A 62 -0.42 -3.83 -3.54
CA ILE A 62 -1.51 -4.39 -4.34
C ILE A 62 -2.76 -3.53 -4.16
N HIS A 63 -3.25 -2.99 -5.27
CA HIS A 63 -4.38 -2.07 -5.36
C HIS A 63 -5.74 -2.71 -5.04
N GLY A 64 -6.75 -1.86 -4.86
CA GLY A 64 -8.15 -2.24 -4.68
C GLY A 64 -8.85 -2.63 -5.98
N VAL A 65 -10.18 -2.82 -5.92
CA VAL A 65 -11.00 -2.96 -7.11
C VAL A 65 -11.29 -1.57 -7.69
N THR A 66 -11.34 -1.45 -9.01
CA THR A 66 -11.66 -0.28 -9.81
C THR A 66 -10.43 0.40 -10.40
N TYR A 67 -9.43 0.76 -9.61
CA TYR A 67 -8.24 1.51 -10.04
C TYR A 67 -6.96 0.74 -9.74
N SER A 68 -5.90 1.12 -10.45
CA SER A 68 -4.60 0.44 -10.42
C SER A 68 -3.66 0.99 -9.35
N SER A 69 -2.44 0.49 -9.28
CA SER A 69 -1.45 0.80 -8.25
C SER A 69 -1.00 2.27 -8.20
N HIS A 70 -1.40 3.10 -9.17
CA HIS A 70 -1.09 4.53 -9.18
C HIS A 70 -1.70 5.32 -8.01
N GLU A 71 -2.77 4.82 -7.39
CA GLU A 71 -3.37 5.42 -6.20
C GLU A 71 -2.41 5.51 -5.02
N PHE A 72 -1.37 4.67 -4.97
CA PHE A 72 -0.36 4.72 -3.91
C PHE A 72 0.69 5.83 -4.08
N ASP A 73 0.79 6.50 -5.24
CA ASP A 73 1.79 7.53 -5.50
C ASP A 73 1.17 8.90 -5.84
N ILE A 74 0.36 9.44 -4.96
CA ILE A 74 -0.12 10.82 -5.06
C ILE A 74 1.00 11.76 -4.64
N ASN A 75 1.80 12.20 -5.61
CA ASN A 75 3.00 13.01 -5.40
C ASN A 75 2.67 14.47 -5.05
N TYR A 76 2.10 14.66 -3.87
CA TYR A 76 1.76 15.96 -3.31
C TYR A 76 1.95 15.93 -1.80
N LYS A 77 2.67 16.90 -1.23
CA LYS A 77 3.10 16.88 0.17
C LYS A 77 3.72 15.50 0.49
N ASP A 78 3.32 14.86 1.58
CA ASP A 78 3.79 13.53 2.02
C ASP A 78 2.75 12.42 1.85
N TYR A 79 1.75 12.62 0.96
CA TYR A 79 0.68 11.64 0.76
C TYR A 79 1.13 10.36 0.03
N SER A 80 2.18 10.45 -0.82
CA SER A 80 2.64 9.27 -1.55
C SER A 80 3.14 8.19 -0.61
N LEU A 81 2.39 7.09 -0.53
CA LEU A 81 2.77 5.91 0.24
C LEU A 81 4.06 5.28 -0.33
N VAL A 82 4.21 5.30 -1.64
CA VAL A 82 5.40 4.78 -2.33
C VAL A 82 6.65 5.54 -1.90
N ARG A 83 6.62 6.88 -1.96
CA ARG A 83 7.77 7.73 -1.57
C ARG A 83 8.03 7.70 -0.08
N PHE A 84 6.98 7.60 0.74
CA PHE A 84 7.12 7.41 2.17
C PHE A 84 7.89 6.13 2.48
N LEU A 85 7.45 4.97 1.99
CA LEU A 85 8.10 3.69 2.22
C LEU A 85 9.52 3.64 1.65
N ALA A 86 9.76 4.29 0.50
CA ALA A 86 11.11 4.41 -0.05
C ALA A 86 12.04 5.17 0.91
N ARG A 87 11.59 6.28 1.51
CA ARG A 87 12.37 7.01 2.53
C ARG A 87 12.60 6.19 3.81
N GLU A 88 11.67 5.28 4.13
CA GLU A 88 11.79 4.35 5.26
C GLU A 88 12.69 3.13 4.95
N GLY A 89 13.38 3.15 3.81
CA GLY A 89 14.40 2.17 3.46
C GLY A 89 13.88 0.94 2.74
N TYR A 90 12.79 1.07 1.97
CA TYR A 90 12.28 0.00 1.12
C TYR A 90 12.60 0.20 -0.36
N HIS A 91 12.84 -0.88 -1.07
CA HIS A 91 12.50 -0.99 -2.48
C HIS A 91 10.99 -1.22 -2.56
N VAL A 92 10.26 -0.22 -3.07
CA VAL A 92 8.79 -0.24 -3.12
C VAL A 92 8.35 -0.64 -4.51
N TRP A 93 7.69 -1.78 -4.58
CA TRP A 93 7.18 -2.38 -5.81
C TRP A 93 5.68 -2.16 -5.93
N ARG A 94 5.20 -1.95 -7.16
CA ARG A 94 3.78 -1.86 -7.46
C ARG A 94 3.44 -2.79 -8.60
N LEU A 95 2.32 -3.50 -8.45
CA LEU A 95 1.77 -4.37 -9.48
C LEU A 95 0.40 -3.85 -9.91
N ASP A 96 0.20 -3.68 -11.19
CA ASP A 96 -1.14 -3.60 -11.77
C ASP A 96 -1.59 -5.02 -12.12
N ILE A 97 -2.69 -5.48 -11.53
CA ILE A 97 -3.32 -6.76 -11.84
C ILE A 97 -3.76 -6.78 -13.32
N ALA A 98 -3.79 -7.95 -13.94
CA ALA A 98 -4.22 -8.10 -15.34
C ALA A 98 -5.53 -7.36 -15.63
N GLY A 99 -5.54 -6.55 -16.68
CA GLY A 99 -6.68 -5.72 -17.09
C GLY A 99 -6.82 -4.38 -16.36
N PHE A 100 -5.93 -4.05 -15.40
CA PHE A 100 -5.90 -2.78 -14.70
C PHE A 100 -4.67 -1.94 -15.11
N GLY A 101 -4.81 -0.61 -15.06
CA GLY A 101 -3.72 0.35 -15.22
C GLY A 101 -2.92 0.17 -16.50
N GLN A 102 -1.63 -0.09 -16.34
CA GLN A 102 -0.67 -0.30 -17.44
C GLN A 102 -0.45 -1.78 -17.78
N SER A 103 -1.10 -2.70 -17.05
CA SER A 103 -1.13 -4.11 -17.44
C SER A 103 -1.96 -4.32 -18.72
N GLY A 104 -1.69 -5.41 -19.42
CA GLY A 104 -2.38 -5.76 -20.65
C GLY A 104 -3.88 -5.98 -20.45
N ASP A 105 -4.65 -5.62 -21.48
CA ASP A 105 -6.10 -5.81 -21.51
C ASP A 105 -6.48 -7.31 -21.42
N VAL A 106 -7.65 -7.57 -20.85
CA VAL A 106 -8.27 -8.90 -20.81
C VAL A 106 -9.55 -8.90 -21.67
N GLU A 107 -9.79 -10.00 -22.39
CA GLU A 107 -11.01 -10.13 -23.22
C GLU A 107 -12.27 -10.33 -22.34
N ASP A 108 -12.12 -11.09 -21.26
CA ASP A 108 -13.18 -11.34 -20.28
C ASP A 108 -12.87 -10.60 -18.96
N GLY A 109 -13.64 -9.56 -18.65
CA GLY A 109 -13.48 -8.79 -17.43
C GLY A 109 -13.81 -9.55 -16.15
N PHE A 110 -14.35 -10.78 -16.23
CA PHE A 110 -14.49 -11.67 -15.10
C PHE A 110 -13.25 -12.54 -14.83
N LEU A 111 -12.28 -12.57 -15.76
CA LEU A 111 -11.07 -13.35 -15.59
C LEU A 111 -10.19 -12.87 -14.43
N PRO A 112 -9.95 -11.56 -14.23
CA PRO A 112 -9.21 -11.06 -13.09
C PRO A 112 -10.05 -11.12 -11.81
N ASP A 113 -10.43 -12.33 -11.39
CA ASP A 113 -10.99 -12.58 -10.07
C ASP A 113 -9.89 -12.65 -9.00
N SER A 114 -10.28 -12.83 -7.74
CA SER A 114 -9.31 -12.81 -6.64
C SER A 114 -8.32 -13.97 -6.65
N ASP A 115 -8.67 -15.11 -7.24
CA ASP A 115 -7.73 -16.24 -7.39
C ASP A 115 -6.74 -15.99 -8.53
N HIS A 116 -7.22 -15.42 -9.64
CA HIS A 116 -6.35 -15.01 -10.74
C HIS A 116 -5.37 -13.93 -10.31
N ALA A 117 -5.85 -12.91 -9.57
CA ALA A 117 -5.02 -11.84 -9.03
C ALA A 117 -3.95 -12.36 -8.04
N ALA A 118 -4.27 -13.37 -7.23
CA ALA A 118 -3.28 -14.00 -6.35
C ALA A 118 -2.14 -14.68 -7.14
N GLU A 119 -2.41 -15.21 -8.34
CA GLU A 119 -1.36 -15.74 -9.22
C GLU A 119 -0.56 -14.64 -9.92
N ASP A 120 -1.15 -13.47 -10.21
CA ASP A 120 -0.41 -12.30 -10.69
C ASP A 120 0.58 -11.81 -9.61
N ILE A 121 0.12 -11.77 -8.35
CA ILE A 121 0.97 -11.45 -7.19
C ILE A 121 2.12 -12.47 -7.06
N HIS A 122 1.85 -13.75 -7.26
CA HIS A 122 2.89 -14.79 -7.20
C HIS A 122 3.96 -14.55 -8.27
N ALA A 123 3.56 -14.30 -9.51
CA ALA A 123 4.51 -14.00 -10.58
C ALA A 123 5.35 -12.75 -10.29
N ALA A 124 4.73 -11.71 -9.69
CA ALA A 124 5.45 -10.50 -9.25
C ALA A 124 6.43 -10.79 -8.11
N ALA A 125 6.01 -11.56 -7.09
CA ALA A 125 6.86 -11.95 -5.97
C ALA A 125 8.09 -12.75 -6.44
N ASP A 126 7.90 -13.72 -7.34
CA ASP A 126 9.01 -14.48 -7.96
C ASP A 126 9.99 -13.54 -8.67
N LYS A 127 9.46 -12.57 -9.46
CA LYS A 127 10.30 -11.59 -10.16
C LYS A 127 11.06 -10.70 -9.18
N ILE A 128 10.44 -10.23 -8.12
CA ILE A 128 11.08 -9.42 -7.08
C ILE A 128 12.18 -10.22 -6.38
N CYS A 129 11.91 -11.47 -6.00
CA CYS A 129 12.91 -12.35 -5.39
C CYS A 129 14.09 -12.62 -6.34
N GLU A 130 13.82 -12.85 -7.64
CA GLU A 130 14.87 -13.00 -8.66
C GLU A 130 15.77 -11.77 -8.76
N VAL A 131 15.17 -10.57 -8.79
CA VAL A 131 15.90 -9.30 -8.98
C VAL A 131 16.64 -8.87 -7.71
N SER A 132 16.00 -9.01 -6.54
CA SER A 132 16.57 -8.57 -5.27
C SER A 132 17.56 -9.57 -4.65
N GLY A 133 17.48 -10.84 -5.03
CA GLY A 133 18.22 -11.92 -4.40
C GLY A 133 17.70 -12.29 -3.00
N GLN A 134 16.53 -11.79 -2.61
CA GLN A 134 15.87 -12.10 -1.34
C GLN A 134 14.84 -13.21 -1.55
N ASP A 135 14.67 -14.08 -0.54
CA ASP A 135 13.68 -15.16 -0.60
C ASP A 135 12.27 -14.72 -0.25
N LYS A 136 12.14 -13.56 0.40
CA LYS A 136 10.87 -13.03 0.92
C LYS A 136 10.72 -11.55 0.67
N ILE A 137 9.47 -11.13 0.52
CA ILE A 137 9.06 -9.73 0.42
C ILE A 137 8.02 -9.41 1.50
N ASP A 138 7.92 -8.15 1.88
CA ASP A 138 6.75 -7.66 2.61
C ASP A 138 5.63 -7.34 1.59
N LEU A 139 4.38 -7.47 2.00
CA LEU A 139 3.24 -7.35 1.09
C LEU A 139 2.16 -6.50 1.74
N LEU A 140 1.65 -5.51 1.00
CA LEU A 140 0.49 -4.72 1.40
C LEU A 140 -0.62 -4.85 0.37
N GLY A 141 -1.82 -5.25 0.81
CA GLY A 141 -3.04 -5.19 0.02
C GLY A 141 -4.00 -4.16 0.57
N TRP A 142 -4.63 -3.37 -0.30
CA TRP A 142 -5.66 -2.41 0.05
C TRP A 142 -7.02 -2.85 -0.51
N SER A 143 -8.09 -2.76 0.30
CA SER A 143 -9.46 -3.05 -0.15
C SER A 143 -9.57 -4.48 -0.72
N TRP A 144 -9.99 -4.67 -1.98
CA TRP A 144 -9.95 -5.95 -2.67
C TRP A 144 -8.54 -6.58 -2.68
N GLY A 145 -7.49 -5.74 -2.72
CA GLY A 145 -6.11 -6.19 -2.57
C GLY A 145 -5.87 -7.00 -1.30
N THR A 146 -6.67 -6.81 -0.23
CA THR A 146 -6.59 -7.63 0.98
C THR A 146 -7.08 -9.07 0.76
N VAL A 147 -8.10 -9.24 -0.07
CA VAL A 147 -8.61 -10.57 -0.45
C VAL A 147 -7.59 -11.31 -1.30
N THR A 148 -7.02 -10.64 -2.31
CA THR A 148 -6.05 -11.23 -3.23
C THR A 148 -4.74 -11.58 -2.53
N THR A 149 -4.19 -10.67 -1.71
CA THR A 149 -2.96 -10.91 -0.94
C THR A 149 -3.16 -11.99 0.13
N SER A 150 -4.35 -12.10 0.72
CA SER A 150 -4.66 -13.18 1.67
C SER A 150 -4.71 -14.54 0.99
N ARG A 151 -5.25 -14.63 -0.23
CA ARG A 151 -5.24 -15.86 -1.03
C ARG A 151 -3.81 -16.25 -1.42
N PHE A 152 -3.00 -15.29 -1.84
CA PHE A 152 -1.58 -15.49 -2.09
C PHE A 152 -0.85 -15.97 -0.81
N ALA A 153 -1.04 -15.29 0.32
CA ALA A 153 -0.39 -15.65 1.59
C ALA A 153 -0.78 -17.05 2.11
N ALA A 154 -2.03 -17.47 1.85
CA ALA A 154 -2.50 -18.80 2.21
C ALA A 154 -1.90 -19.91 1.34
N LYS A 155 -1.48 -19.58 0.12
CA LYS A 155 -0.97 -20.53 -0.88
C LYS A 155 0.55 -20.58 -0.94
N TYR A 156 1.21 -19.41 -0.75
CA TYR A 156 2.65 -19.19 -0.91
C TYR A 156 3.28 -18.46 0.29
N PRO A 157 3.08 -18.94 1.53
CA PRO A 157 3.56 -18.23 2.73
C PRO A 157 5.09 -18.11 2.79
N GLU A 158 5.82 -18.94 2.06
CA GLU A 158 7.28 -18.93 1.99
C GLU A 158 7.85 -17.67 1.33
N HIS A 159 7.08 -16.99 0.47
CA HIS A 159 7.50 -15.76 -0.21
C HIS A 159 7.29 -14.49 0.63
N ILE A 160 6.65 -14.57 1.80
CA ILE A 160 6.23 -13.40 2.56
C ILE A 160 7.02 -13.27 3.87
N GLY A 161 7.54 -12.07 4.15
CA GLY A 161 8.06 -11.66 5.43
C GLY A 161 6.92 -11.22 6.35
N LYS A 162 6.29 -10.10 6.02
CA LYS A 162 5.13 -9.53 6.72
C LYS A 162 4.01 -9.21 5.75
N LEU A 163 2.77 -9.33 6.22
CA LEU A 163 1.57 -8.99 5.46
C LEU A 163 0.87 -7.80 6.10
N VAL A 164 0.41 -6.87 5.26
CA VAL A 164 -0.46 -5.76 5.69
C VAL A 164 -1.79 -5.86 4.95
N LEU A 165 -2.86 -5.98 5.70
CA LEU A 165 -4.24 -5.94 5.22
C LEU A 165 -4.83 -4.57 5.57
N TYR A 166 -4.76 -3.64 4.62
CA TYR A 166 -5.27 -2.30 4.80
C TYR A 166 -6.70 -2.17 4.27
N ALA A 167 -7.59 -1.61 5.11
CA ALA A 167 -9.03 -1.48 4.85
C ALA A 167 -9.65 -2.81 4.35
N PRO A 168 -9.55 -3.90 5.16
CA PRO A 168 -9.80 -5.25 4.68
C PRO A 168 -11.28 -5.52 4.43
N ILE A 169 -11.57 -6.17 3.29
CA ILE A 169 -12.91 -6.67 2.98
C ILE A 169 -13.03 -8.10 3.51
N LEU A 170 -13.41 -8.23 4.78
CA LEU A 170 -13.46 -9.52 5.48
C LEU A 170 -14.69 -10.35 5.12
N SER A 171 -15.79 -9.69 4.74
CA SER A 171 -17.11 -10.28 4.48
C SER A 171 -17.66 -9.81 3.15
N GLY A 172 -18.56 -10.60 2.55
CA GLY A 172 -19.31 -10.18 1.37
C GLY A 172 -20.02 -8.85 1.59
N LEU A 173 -20.08 -8.01 0.55
CA LEU A 173 -20.70 -6.67 0.64
C LEU A 173 -22.23 -6.71 0.60
N GLY A 174 -22.82 -7.84 0.13
CA GLY A 174 -24.26 -8.04 0.08
C GLY A 174 -24.94 -7.15 -0.96
N GLU A 175 -24.22 -6.75 -1.98
CA GLU A 175 -24.72 -5.96 -3.10
C GLU A 175 -25.39 -6.84 -4.16
N ASP A 176 -26.01 -6.21 -5.15
CA ASP A 176 -26.63 -6.89 -6.28
C ASP A 176 -25.60 -7.69 -7.10
N GLU A 177 -26.08 -8.76 -7.75
CA GLU A 177 -25.23 -9.63 -8.58
C GLU A 177 -24.59 -8.83 -9.73
N ILE A 178 -23.27 -8.98 -9.88
CA ILE A 178 -22.49 -8.37 -10.98
C ILE A 178 -22.62 -9.23 -12.22
N THR A 179 -23.36 -8.76 -13.22
CA THR A 179 -23.66 -9.47 -14.46
C THR A 179 -22.82 -9.01 -15.66
N GLU A 180 -22.30 -7.79 -15.63
CA GLU A 180 -21.49 -7.21 -16.69
C GLU A 180 -20.01 -7.50 -16.43
N PRO A 181 -19.22 -7.90 -17.47
CA PRO A 181 -17.81 -8.25 -17.29
C PRO A 181 -16.92 -7.04 -16.97
N PHE A 182 -17.34 -5.83 -17.33
CA PHE A 182 -16.60 -4.60 -17.06
C PHE A 182 -17.45 -3.57 -16.36
N HIS A 183 -16.85 -2.88 -15.41
CA HIS A 183 -17.41 -1.74 -14.72
C HIS A 183 -17.14 -0.48 -15.54
N HIS A 184 -18.10 0.44 -15.59
CA HIS A 184 -17.92 1.77 -16.16
C HIS A 184 -17.45 2.75 -15.07
N ASN A 185 -16.24 3.27 -15.24
CA ASN A 185 -15.67 4.27 -14.35
C ASN A 185 -16.14 5.67 -14.76
N THR A 186 -16.25 6.57 -13.79
CA THR A 186 -16.40 8.02 -14.04
C THR A 186 -15.25 8.76 -13.35
N TRP A 187 -15.03 10.01 -13.76
CA TRP A 187 -14.01 10.85 -13.12
C TRP A 187 -14.18 10.94 -11.59
N GLU A 188 -15.43 11.09 -11.14
CA GLU A 188 -15.77 11.30 -9.74
C GLU A 188 -15.69 10.02 -8.91
N HIS A 189 -15.74 8.87 -9.55
CA HIS A 189 -15.79 7.57 -8.89
C HIS A 189 -14.56 7.29 -8.00
N ALA A 190 -13.37 7.78 -8.41
CA ALA A 190 -12.15 7.65 -7.61
C ALA A 190 -12.23 8.38 -6.26
N ALA A 191 -13.18 9.32 -6.11
CA ALA A 191 -13.39 10.08 -4.88
C ALA A 191 -14.56 9.55 -4.02
N ASP A 192 -15.20 8.44 -4.40
CA ASP A 192 -16.40 7.96 -3.68
C ASP A 192 -16.07 7.47 -2.26
N ASP A 193 -14.85 7.02 -2.02
CA ASP A 193 -14.41 6.52 -0.72
C ASP A 193 -14.00 7.64 0.27
N PHE A 194 -13.90 8.90 -0.19
CA PHE A 194 -13.65 10.03 0.70
C PHE A 194 -14.89 10.39 1.51
N GLN A 195 -14.67 10.79 2.76
CA GLN A 195 -15.75 11.18 3.65
C GLN A 195 -16.47 12.45 3.15
N ARG A 196 -17.79 12.43 3.34
CA ARG A 196 -18.69 13.52 2.94
C ARG A 196 -19.47 14.04 4.14
N THR A 197 -19.76 15.33 4.10
CA THR A 197 -20.69 15.98 5.04
C THR A 197 -22.14 15.59 4.74
N GLY A 198 -23.05 15.93 5.64
CA GLY A 198 -24.48 15.57 5.51
C GLY A 198 -25.19 16.18 4.30
N ASP A 199 -24.61 17.17 3.63
CA ASP A 199 -25.13 17.76 2.37
C ASP A 199 -24.50 17.13 1.11
N GLY A 200 -23.61 16.13 1.28
CA GLY A 200 -22.95 15.40 0.19
C GLY A 200 -21.66 16.03 -0.32
N SER A 201 -21.23 17.17 0.22
CA SER A 201 -19.91 17.76 -0.09
C SER A 201 -18.80 16.93 0.55
N PHE A 202 -17.58 17.00 0.00
CA PHE A 202 -16.42 16.45 0.69
C PHE A 202 -16.17 17.17 2.02
N ASP A 203 -15.70 16.45 3.02
CA ASP A 203 -15.36 17.03 4.32
C ASP A 203 -13.96 17.65 4.27
N ASP A 204 -13.90 18.95 3.99
CA ASP A 204 -12.64 19.72 3.90
C ASP A 204 -11.86 19.77 5.23
N SER A 205 -12.45 19.38 6.35
CA SER A 205 -11.73 19.26 7.63
C SER A 205 -10.91 17.96 7.73
N ILE A 206 -11.14 17.02 6.84
CA ILE A 206 -10.52 15.69 6.83
C ILE A 206 -9.67 15.52 5.58
N THR A 207 -10.11 16.06 4.43
CA THR A 207 -9.53 15.77 3.12
C THR A 207 -9.08 17.06 2.42
N ASP A 208 -7.84 17.07 1.91
CA ASP A 208 -7.31 18.13 1.05
C ASP A 208 -7.92 18.01 -0.36
N PRO A 209 -8.66 19.03 -0.86
CA PRO A 209 -9.28 18.96 -2.19
C PRO A 209 -8.27 18.75 -3.33
N VAL A 210 -6.99 19.13 -3.13
CA VAL A 210 -5.94 18.88 -4.12
C VAL A 210 -5.63 17.39 -4.25
N VAL A 211 -5.70 16.64 -3.16
CA VAL A 211 -5.49 15.19 -3.16
C VAL A 211 -6.61 14.50 -3.94
N ILE A 212 -7.86 14.91 -3.75
CA ILE A 212 -9.01 14.38 -4.52
C ILE A 212 -8.80 14.61 -6.02
N GLU A 213 -8.47 15.85 -6.41
CA GLU A 213 -8.23 16.19 -7.81
C GLU A 213 -7.08 15.38 -8.44
N LEU A 214 -5.99 15.20 -7.70
CA LEU A 214 -4.85 14.42 -8.16
C LEU A 214 -5.17 12.94 -8.27
N LEU A 215 -5.92 12.37 -7.31
CA LEU A 215 -6.37 10.98 -7.37
C LEU A 215 -7.28 10.75 -8.57
N CYS A 216 -8.32 11.57 -8.74
CA CYS A 216 -9.23 11.48 -9.90
C CYS A 216 -8.47 11.61 -11.23
N SER A 217 -7.51 12.56 -11.30
CA SER A 217 -6.69 12.77 -12.51
C SER A 217 -5.81 11.57 -12.81
N SER A 218 -5.18 11.00 -11.80
CA SER A 218 -4.31 9.82 -11.94
C SER A 218 -5.11 8.60 -12.36
N SER A 219 -6.22 8.30 -11.67
CA SER A 219 -7.10 7.18 -11.99
C SER A 219 -7.66 7.27 -13.39
N TRP A 220 -8.13 8.47 -13.80
CA TRP A 220 -8.61 8.67 -15.17
C TRP A 220 -7.52 8.52 -16.24
N HIS A 221 -6.28 8.90 -15.91
CA HIS A 221 -5.16 8.77 -16.84
C HIS A 221 -4.79 7.31 -17.09
N TYR A 222 -4.73 6.48 -16.03
CA TYR A 222 -4.23 5.12 -16.11
C TYR A 222 -5.33 4.08 -16.37
N ASP A 223 -6.48 4.19 -15.73
CA ASP A 223 -7.55 3.18 -15.77
C ASP A 223 -8.71 3.57 -16.69
N LYS A 224 -8.89 4.88 -16.97
CA LYS A 224 -9.87 5.39 -17.93
C LYS A 224 -11.31 4.97 -17.64
N GLU A 225 -12.04 4.54 -18.70
CA GLU A 225 -13.50 4.39 -18.69
C GLU A 225 -14.00 3.05 -18.16
N THR A 226 -13.13 2.03 -18.10
CA THR A 226 -13.57 0.69 -17.70
C THR A 226 -12.53 -0.04 -16.89
N SER A 227 -13.00 -0.86 -15.95
CA SER A 227 -12.17 -1.81 -15.19
C SER A 227 -12.83 -3.19 -15.14
N PRO A 228 -12.04 -4.28 -15.01
CA PRO A 228 -12.56 -5.64 -14.87
C PRO A 228 -13.46 -5.80 -13.64
N ASN A 229 -14.50 -6.62 -13.78
CA ASN A 229 -15.47 -6.89 -12.72
C ASN A 229 -15.25 -8.21 -11.96
N GLY A 230 -14.22 -8.99 -12.29
CA GLY A 230 -13.95 -10.26 -11.61
C GLY A 230 -13.80 -10.10 -10.10
N GLY A 231 -12.95 -9.15 -9.67
CA GLY A 231 -12.78 -8.82 -8.25
C GLY A 231 -14.07 -8.32 -7.59
N ARG A 232 -14.79 -7.40 -8.26
CA ARG A 232 -16.06 -6.85 -7.73
C ARG A 232 -17.10 -7.96 -7.59
N ARG A 233 -17.20 -8.89 -8.54
CA ARG A 233 -18.08 -10.05 -8.45
C ARG A 233 -17.78 -10.91 -7.22
N ASP A 234 -16.50 -11.10 -6.89
CA ASP A 234 -16.10 -11.86 -5.69
C ASP A 234 -16.48 -11.14 -4.39
N LEU A 235 -16.50 -9.80 -4.37
CA LEU A 235 -16.90 -9.01 -3.21
C LEU A 235 -18.42 -8.94 -3.04
N CYS A 236 -19.20 -8.92 -4.13
CA CYS A 236 -20.66 -8.75 -4.13
C CYS A 236 -21.39 -10.07 -3.87
N VAL A 237 -21.09 -10.69 -2.73
CA VAL A 237 -21.71 -11.92 -2.25
C VAL A 237 -22.39 -11.66 -0.91
N ASP A 238 -23.11 -12.66 -0.38
CA ASP A 238 -23.85 -12.53 0.90
C ASP A 238 -22.93 -12.09 2.05
N LYS A 239 -23.38 -11.16 2.87
CA LYS A 239 -22.63 -10.59 4.00
C LYS A 239 -22.15 -11.61 5.03
N SER A 240 -22.80 -12.76 5.14
CA SER A 240 -22.36 -13.84 6.02
C SER A 240 -21.15 -14.62 5.49
N GLN A 241 -20.84 -14.47 4.20
CA GLN A 241 -19.73 -15.17 3.55
C GLN A 241 -18.40 -14.52 3.89
N SER A 242 -17.44 -15.32 4.40
CA SER A 242 -16.08 -14.87 4.61
C SER A 242 -15.32 -14.79 3.30
N LEU A 243 -14.67 -13.68 3.05
CA LEU A 243 -13.81 -13.47 1.87
C LEU A 243 -12.35 -13.79 2.15
N ILE A 244 -11.93 -13.68 3.42
CA ILE A 244 -10.56 -13.95 3.89
C ILE A 244 -10.59 -15.08 4.93
N ASP A 245 -9.85 -16.15 4.68
CA ASP A 245 -9.61 -17.21 5.66
C ASP A 245 -8.31 -16.91 6.45
N LEU A 246 -8.46 -16.12 7.53
CA LEU A 246 -7.34 -15.67 8.37
C LEU A 246 -6.53 -16.83 8.95
N LYS A 247 -7.15 -17.99 9.23
CA LYS A 247 -6.47 -19.18 9.78
C LYS A 247 -5.44 -19.79 8.83
N ARG A 248 -5.55 -19.51 7.54
CA ARG A 248 -4.58 -19.96 6.54
C ARG A 248 -3.37 -19.05 6.40
N ILE A 249 -3.44 -17.83 6.92
CA ILE A 249 -2.30 -16.90 6.93
C ILE A 249 -1.31 -17.37 8.01
N LYS A 250 -0.04 -17.52 7.65
CA LYS A 250 1.01 -18.08 8.50
C LYS A 250 2.17 -17.12 8.79
N VAL A 251 2.02 -15.87 8.39
CA VAL A 251 3.02 -14.82 8.56
C VAL A 251 2.48 -13.70 9.46
N PRO A 252 3.33 -12.99 10.20
CA PRO A 252 2.91 -11.83 10.99
C PRO A 252 2.13 -10.84 10.11
N THR A 253 0.94 -10.44 10.56
CA THR A 253 0.00 -9.67 9.77
C THR A 253 -0.49 -8.45 10.53
N LEU A 254 -0.35 -7.26 9.90
CA LEU A 254 -1.04 -6.06 10.36
C LEU A 254 -2.40 -5.97 9.68
N VAL A 255 -3.45 -5.89 10.47
CA VAL A 255 -4.77 -5.44 10.02
C VAL A 255 -4.91 -3.97 10.40
N ILE A 256 -5.05 -3.07 9.43
CA ILE A 256 -5.18 -1.63 9.68
C ILE A 256 -6.38 -1.07 8.91
N CYS A 257 -7.24 -0.31 9.60
CA CYS A 257 -8.47 0.22 9.00
C CYS A 257 -8.94 1.49 9.71
N GLY A 258 -9.81 2.25 9.05
CA GLY A 258 -10.54 3.36 9.64
C GLY A 258 -11.85 2.90 10.27
N ASP A 259 -12.29 3.53 11.38
CA ASP A 259 -13.58 3.21 11.98
C ASP A 259 -14.79 3.87 11.29
N GLN A 260 -14.54 4.69 10.27
CA GLN A 260 -15.58 5.27 9.39
C GLN A 260 -15.59 4.60 7.99
N ASP A 261 -14.83 3.51 7.81
CA ASP A 261 -14.82 2.74 6.57
C ASP A 261 -16.20 2.06 6.36
N PRO A 262 -16.94 2.37 5.27
CA PRO A 262 -18.27 1.82 5.04
C PRO A 262 -18.26 0.31 4.72
N TYR A 263 -17.11 -0.25 4.34
CA TYR A 263 -16.96 -1.66 3.98
C TYR A 263 -16.49 -2.52 5.16
N LEU A 264 -16.21 -1.89 6.32
CA LEU A 264 -15.67 -2.59 7.48
C LEU A 264 -16.71 -3.49 8.15
N ASP A 265 -16.39 -4.78 8.28
CA ASP A 265 -17.14 -5.71 9.14
C ASP A 265 -16.60 -5.61 10.58
N TYR A 266 -17.24 -4.77 11.39
CA TYR A 266 -16.83 -4.49 12.77
C TYR A 266 -16.79 -5.73 13.66
N ASP A 267 -17.72 -6.66 13.47
CA ASP A 267 -17.78 -7.86 14.30
C ASP A 267 -16.58 -8.77 14.01
N ARG A 268 -16.20 -8.88 12.76
CA ARG A 268 -15.04 -9.69 12.35
C ARG A 268 -13.72 -9.02 12.64
N VAL A 269 -13.59 -7.71 12.37
CA VAL A 269 -12.33 -7.02 12.59
C VAL A 269 -11.88 -7.07 14.05
N ASN A 270 -12.83 -7.00 15.00
CA ASN A 270 -12.50 -7.07 16.43
C ASN A 270 -11.99 -8.45 16.89
N THR A 271 -12.11 -9.48 16.06
CA THR A 271 -11.69 -10.86 16.38
C THR A 271 -10.58 -11.38 15.46
N VAL A 272 -10.03 -10.55 14.56
CA VAL A 272 -9.02 -11.01 13.57
C VAL A 272 -7.78 -11.61 14.22
N LEU A 273 -7.37 -11.10 15.38
CA LEU A 273 -6.18 -11.59 16.10
C LEU A 273 -6.36 -12.98 16.69
N ASP A 274 -7.60 -13.45 16.89
CA ASP A 274 -7.87 -14.81 17.38
C ASP A 274 -7.45 -15.88 16.35
N ASP A 275 -7.41 -15.51 15.08
CA ASP A 275 -7.15 -16.40 13.95
C ASP A 275 -5.79 -16.16 13.27
N LEU A 276 -5.13 -15.04 13.54
CA LEU A 276 -3.82 -14.69 12.98
C LEU A 276 -2.66 -15.22 13.83
N PRO A 277 -1.47 -15.45 13.23
CA PRO A 277 -0.31 -15.94 13.97
C PRO A 277 0.25 -14.90 14.96
N GLU A 278 1.09 -15.36 15.89
CA GLU A 278 1.84 -14.51 16.81
C GLU A 278 2.67 -13.46 16.05
N GLY A 279 2.80 -12.26 16.61
CA GLY A 279 3.44 -11.11 15.96
C GLY A 279 2.47 -10.30 15.07
N SER A 280 1.20 -10.72 14.94
CA SER A 280 0.19 -9.94 14.24
C SER A 280 -0.37 -8.82 15.11
N ALA A 281 -0.89 -7.77 14.45
CA ALA A 281 -1.45 -6.58 15.11
C ALA A 281 -2.76 -6.11 14.44
N LEU A 282 -3.60 -5.44 15.21
CA LEU A 282 -4.80 -4.74 14.74
C LEU A 282 -4.68 -3.26 15.11
N GLU A 283 -4.79 -2.39 14.12
CA GLU A 283 -4.80 -0.95 14.28
C GLU A 283 -6.08 -0.35 13.68
N VAL A 284 -6.93 0.22 14.52
CA VAL A 284 -8.14 0.93 14.10
C VAL A 284 -7.92 2.43 14.25
N ILE A 285 -7.89 3.16 13.13
CA ILE A 285 -7.69 4.60 13.10
C ILE A 285 -9.05 5.27 13.30
N LYS A 286 -9.23 5.87 14.48
CA LYS A 286 -10.50 6.50 14.83
C LYS A 286 -10.75 7.74 13.98
N GLY A 287 -11.91 7.79 13.33
CA GLY A 287 -12.37 8.88 12.47
C GLY A 287 -11.96 8.75 11.01
N ALA A 288 -11.06 7.84 10.67
CA ALA A 288 -10.60 7.63 9.30
C ALA A 288 -11.56 6.75 8.50
N SER A 289 -11.59 6.95 7.17
CA SER A 289 -12.38 6.15 6.23
C SER A 289 -11.56 5.06 5.53
N HIS A 290 -12.10 4.56 4.42
CA HIS A 290 -11.46 3.57 3.55
C HIS A 290 -10.13 4.06 2.94
N VAL A 291 -9.98 5.36 2.78
CA VAL A 291 -8.82 6.04 2.16
C VAL A 291 -7.96 6.80 3.17
N ALA A 292 -7.84 6.30 4.40
CA ALA A 292 -7.08 6.94 5.50
C ALA A 292 -5.69 7.45 5.07
N PHE A 293 -5.00 6.77 4.14
CA PHE A 293 -3.68 7.15 3.62
C PHE A 293 -3.70 8.41 2.72
N LEU A 294 -4.89 8.89 2.31
CA LEU A 294 -5.13 10.10 1.52
C LEU A 294 -5.91 11.19 2.27
N GLU A 295 -6.35 10.93 3.49
CA GLU A 295 -7.05 11.89 4.33
C GLU A 295 -6.07 12.74 5.14
N GLU A 296 -6.13 14.09 5.01
CA GLU A 296 -5.19 15.04 5.62
C GLU A 296 -5.06 14.84 7.14
N SER A 297 -6.15 14.50 7.81
CA SER A 297 -6.16 14.28 9.25
C SER A 297 -5.55 12.95 9.69
N TYR A 298 -5.39 11.96 8.78
CA TYR A 298 -5.10 10.58 9.16
C TYR A 298 -3.91 9.95 8.45
N TYR A 299 -3.45 10.46 7.30
CA TYR A 299 -2.39 9.79 6.53
C TYR A 299 -1.08 9.62 7.32
N HIS A 300 -0.69 10.58 8.14
CA HIS A 300 0.48 10.44 9.00
C HIS A 300 0.29 9.35 10.07
N VAL A 301 -0.91 9.29 10.66
CA VAL A 301 -1.22 8.24 11.65
C VAL A 301 -1.16 6.85 10.99
N PHE A 302 -1.69 6.74 9.77
CA PHE A 302 -1.59 5.52 8.97
C PHE A 302 -0.12 5.14 8.70
N GLN A 303 0.68 6.08 8.23
CA GLN A 303 2.10 5.90 7.95
C GLN A 303 2.88 5.46 9.19
N ASP A 304 2.68 6.12 10.33
CA ASP A 304 3.34 5.80 11.60
C ASP A 304 3.01 4.38 12.08
N ARG A 305 1.73 3.96 11.99
CA ARG A 305 1.30 2.62 12.37
C ARG A 305 1.86 1.56 11.43
N LEU A 306 1.83 1.83 10.14
CA LEU A 306 2.38 0.95 9.12
C LEU A 306 3.87 0.70 9.35
N ILE A 307 4.68 1.75 9.48
CA ILE A 307 6.13 1.59 9.63
C ILE A 307 6.53 1.02 11.00
N SER A 308 5.75 1.29 12.05
CA SER A 308 5.95 0.68 13.37
C SER A 308 5.84 -0.84 13.29
N PHE A 309 4.88 -1.37 12.55
CA PHE A 309 4.76 -2.81 12.33
C PHE A 309 5.84 -3.34 11.40
N LEU A 310 6.06 -2.71 10.26
CA LEU A 310 7.04 -3.14 9.27
C LEU A 310 8.48 -3.05 9.80
N GLY A 311 8.79 -2.02 10.59
CA GLY A 311 10.12 -1.81 11.19
C GLY A 311 10.41 -2.70 12.39
N SER A 312 9.39 -3.32 13.01
CA SER A 312 9.59 -4.22 14.14
C SER A 312 10.38 -5.46 13.69
N THR A 313 11.59 -5.61 14.17
CA THR A 313 12.33 -6.88 14.06
C THR A 313 11.64 -7.89 14.98
N GLU A 314 11.40 -9.12 14.50
CA GLU A 314 11.17 -10.23 15.41
C GLU A 314 12.33 -10.25 16.40
N ALA A 315 12.03 -10.26 17.70
CA ALA A 315 13.04 -10.47 18.72
C ALA A 315 13.64 -11.86 18.47
N THR A 316 14.76 -11.89 17.73
CA THR A 316 15.60 -13.07 17.75
C THR A 316 16.15 -13.13 19.16
N ASP A 317 15.57 -14.00 20.00
CA ASP A 317 16.17 -14.47 21.23
C ASP A 317 17.50 -15.13 20.89
N LYS A 318 18.52 -14.31 20.76
CA LYS A 318 19.89 -14.75 20.97
C LYS A 318 20.03 -14.85 22.48
N GLU A 319 19.71 -16.02 23.02
CA GLU A 319 20.29 -16.44 24.27
C GLU A 319 21.82 -16.36 24.12
N ASP A 320 22.39 -15.30 24.70
CA ASP A 320 23.82 -15.20 24.93
C ASP A 320 24.16 -16.32 25.95
N ASN A 321 24.51 -17.49 25.43
CA ASN A 321 25.26 -18.49 26.17
C ASN A 321 26.68 -17.98 26.34
N GLU A 322 26.88 -17.03 27.26
CA GLU A 322 28.18 -16.86 27.92
C GLU A 322 28.36 -17.97 28.93
N GLU A 323 28.84 -19.09 28.46
CA GLU A 323 29.50 -20.09 29.33
C GLU A 323 30.76 -19.44 29.89
N THR A 324 30.65 -18.96 31.13
CA THR A 324 31.81 -18.63 31.97
C THR A 324 32.57 -19.89 32.30
N ASP A 325 33.59 -20.17 31.51
CA ASP A 325 34.67 -21.05 31.87
C ASP A 325 35.62 -20.27 32.82
N GLN A 326 35.51 -20.49 34.12
CA GLN A 326 36.51 -20.13 35.09
C GLN A 326 36.76 -21.33 36.02
N ALA A 327 37.75 -22.05 35.63
CA ALA A 327 38.92 -22.59 36.33
C ALA A 327 38.94 -22.71 37.86
N ALA A 328 39.26 -23.82 38.30
CA ALA A 328 40.29 -24.00 39.32
C ALA A 328 41.09 -25.27 39.05
#